data_826dd27309ad791743dfdcbe048b64d6
#
_entry.id   826dd27309ad791743dfdcbe048b64d6
#
_cell.length_a   1.000
_cell.length_b   1.000
_cell.length_c   1.000
_cell.angle_alpha   90.00
_cell.angle_beta   90.00
_cell.angle_gamma   90.00
#
_symmetry.space_group_name_H-M   'P 1'
#
loop_
_entity.id
_entity.type
_entity.pdbx_description
1 polymer ?
#
loop_
_entity_poly.entity_id
_entity_poly.type
_entity_poly.pdbx_seq_one_letter_code
_entity_poly.pdbx_strand_id
1 'polypeptide(L)'
;MNIDLQTVAKHLSERGFLADVVKTPEEAKELILNYIGDRSVGIAGSATVRDLGLYEALKERGNTVYWHWKVEKPQVEETRIKAIAADVYLCSSNAITEDGRLINIDGTGNRLAGIIYGPKTVILAVGKNKLVKDYDEAIARIKRDACGPNARRQGFKTP
;
A
#
# COMPACT_ATOMS: atom_id res chain seq x y z
N MET A 1 -0.86 23.28 1.93
CA MET A 1 -0.41 23.04 3.32
C MET A 1 0.86 22.20 3.25
N ASN A 2 1.92 22.57 3.92
CA ASN A 2 3.18 21.83 3.87
C ASN A 2 3.27 20.98 5.15
N ILE A 3 2.77 19.71 5.07
CA ILE A 3 2.87 18.77 6.19
C ILE A 3 4.30 18.25 6.23
N ASP A 4 4.94 18.34 7.39
CA ASP A 4 6.29 17.86 7.58
C ASP A 4 6.33 16.32 7.69
N LEU A 5 7.08 15.68 6.79
CA LEU A 5 7.20 14.23 6.73
C LEU A 5 7.83 13.63 7.98
N GLN A 6 8.79 14.33 8.60
CA GLN A 6 9.45 13.83 9.80
C GLN A 6 8.51 13.84 11.00
N THR A 7 7.66 14.86 11.11
CA THR A 7 6.60 14.92 12.13
C THR A 7 5.61 13.77 11.97
N VAL A 8 5.16 13.48 10.74
CA VAL A 8 4.26 12.33 10.49
C VAL A 8 4.93 11.00 10.83
N ALA A 9 6.19 10.83 10.43
CA ALA A 9 6.96 9.61 10.74
C ALA A 9 7.11 9.42 12.26
N LYS A 10 7.38 10.49 13.00
CA LYS A 10 7.42 10.47 14.46
C LYS A 10 6.09 10.03 15.07
N HIS A 11 4.97 10.61 14.63
CA HIS A 11 3.64 10.22 15.11
C HIS A 11 3.27 8.77 14.77
N LEU A 12 3.67 8.29 13.58
CA LEU A 12 3.53 6.87 13.23
C LEU A 12 4.35 5.97 14.17
N SER A 13 5.60 6.35 14.47
CA SER A 13 6.46 5.60 15.38
C SER A 13 5.90 5.56 16.81
N GLU A 14 5.32 6.65 17.30
CA GLU A 14 4.62 6.70 18.59
C GLU A 14 3.39 5.77 18.65
N ARG A 15 2.84 5.39 17.47
CA ARG A 15 1.76 4.41 17.33
C ARG A 15 2.25 2.99 17.07
N GLY A 16 3.57 2.74 17.14
CA GLY A 16 4.17 1.43 16.99
C GLY A 16 4.54 1.01 15.57
N PHE A 17 4.45 1.93 14.58
CA PHE A 17 4.94 1.66 13.24
C PHE A 17 6.45 1.91 13.15
N LEU A 18 7.13 1.13 12.32
CA LEU A 18 8.46 1.50 11.82
C LEU A 18 8.24 2.42 10.62
N ALA A 19 8.67 3.66 10.72
CA ALA A 19 8.41 4.68 9.72
C ALA A 19 9.71 5.32 9.21
N ASP A 20 9.96 5.15 7.93
CA ASP A 20 11.11 5.73 7.22
C ASP A 20 10.65 6.82 6.26
N VAL A 21 11.42 7.90 6.16
CA VAL A 21 11.21 8.98 5.20
C VAL A 21 12.36 8.98 4.20
N VAL A 22 12.01 8.86 2.94
CA VAL A 22 12.96 8.89 1.82
C VAL A 22 12.64 10.03 0.87
N LYS A 23 13.62 10.47 0.09
CA LYS A 23 13.49 11.65 -0.77
C LYS A 23 13.01 11.31 -2.17
N THR A 24 13.36 10.12 -2.67
CA THR A 24 13.10 9.72 -4.05
C THR A 24 12.38 8.36 -4.14
N PRO A 25 11.67 8.09 -5.25
CA PRO A 25 11.10 6.78 -5.52
C PRO A 25 12.15 5.66 -5.56
N GLU A 26 13.35 5.95 -6.03
CA GLU A 26 14.47 5.02 -6.12
C GLU A 26 14.95 4.60 -4.73
N GLU A 27 15.15 5.57 -3.83
CA GLU A 27 15.47 5.30 -2.42
C GLU A 27 14.38 4.47 -1.74
N ALA A 28 13.10 4.77 -2.01
CA ALA A 28 11.98 4.00 -1.49
C ALA A 28 12.00 2.56 -1.99
N LYS A 29 12.24 2.36 -3.29
CA LYS A 29 12.33 1.04 -3.91
C LYS A 29 13.46 0.22 -3.29
N GLU A 30 14.66 0.79 -3.18
CA GLU A 30 15.82 0.12 -2.62
C GLU A 30 15.59 -0.29 -1.16
N LEU A 31 15.08 0.63 -0.34
CA LEU A 31 14.77 0.39 1.05
C LEU A 31 13.75 -0.76 1.21
N ILE A 32 12.66 -0.74 0.44
CA ILE A 32 11.62 -1.78 0.46
C ILE A 32 12.21 -3.13 0.04
N LEU A 33 13.00 -3.18 -1.02
CA LEU A 33 13.63 -4.40 -1.49
C LEU A 33 14.58 -5.00 -0.45
N ASN A 34 15.31 -4.16 0.27
CA ASN A 34 16.21 -4.58 1.36
C ASN A 34 15.43 -5.12 2.56
N TYR A 35 14.31 -4.48 2.94
CA TYR A 35 13.42 -5.01 3.98
C TYR A 35 12.78 -6.35 3.60
N ILE A 36 12.44 -6.55 2.34
CA ILE A 36 11.83 -7.79 1.87
C ILE A 36 12.87 -8.94 1.88
N GLY A 37 14.08 -8.71 1.39
CA GLY A 37 15.08 -9.76 1.22
C GLY A 37 14.60 -10.83 0.24
N ASP A 38 14.72 -12.10 0.61
CA ASP A 38 14.34 -13.29 -0.18
C ASP A 38 12.94 -13.85 0.16
N ARG A 39 12.20 -13.17 1.03
CA ARG A 39 10.86 -13.61 1.48
C ARG A 39 9.82 -13.58 0.36
N SER A 40 8.76 -14.38 0.52
CA SER A 40 7.58 -14.34 -0.35
C SER A 40 6.79 -13.04 -0.15
N VAL A 41 6.22 -12.51 -1.25
CA VAL A 41 5.56 -11.20 -1.25
C VAL A 41 4.16 -11.28 -1.86
N GLY A 42 3.18 -10.83 -1.11
CA GLY A 42 1.85 -10.54 -1.62
C GLY A 42 1.72 -9.04 -1.93
N ILE A 43 1.19 -8.68 -3.08
CA ILE A 43 0.98 -7.29 -3.46
C ILE A 43 -0.52 -7.00 -3.58
N ALA A 44 -0.97 -5.95 -2.88
CA ALA A 44 -2.31 -5.43 -3.01
C ALA A 44 -2.52 -4.65 -4.31
N GLY A 45 -3.75 -4.30 -4.63
CA GLY A 45 -4.07 -3.37 -5.71
C GLY A 45 -3.60 -1.96 -5.39
N SER A 46 -2.37 -1.62 -5.76
CA SER A 46 -1.73 -0.34 -5.44
C SER A 46 -1.02 0.27 -6.65
N ALA A 47 -1.48 1.45 -7.08
CA ALA A 47 -0.79 2.22 -8.11
C ALA A 47 0.60 2.66 -7.63
N THR A 48 0.77 3.05 -6.36
CA THR A 48 2.07 3.44 -5.82
C THR A 48 3.09 2.31 -5.92
N VAL A 49 2.71 1.08 -5.58
CA VAL A 49 3.60 -0.09 -5.68
C VAL A 49 3.94 -0.40 -7.14
N ARG A 50 2.96 -0.25 -8.05
CA ARG A 50 3.19 -0.39 -9.48
C ARG A 50 4.19 0.64 -10.00
N ASP A 51 3.99 1.89 -9.66
CA ASP A 51 4.78 3.01 -10.18
C ASP A 51 6.23 2.97 -9.67
N LEU A 52 6.47 2.34 -8.52
CA LEU A 52 7.81 2.02 -8.02
C LEU A 52 8.49 0.85 -8.75
N GLY A 53 7.79 0.12 -9.62
CA GLY A 53 8.35 -1.04 -10.33
C GLY A 53 8.80 -2.18 -9.41
N LEU A 54 8.13 -2.34 -8.27
CA LEU A 54 8.54 -3.33 -7.25
C LEU A 54 8.24 -4.77 -7.67
N TYR A 55 7.19 -5.01 -8.44
CA TYR A 55 6.87 -6.36 -8.92
C TYR A 55 7.98 -6.92 -9.80
N GLU A 56 8.40 -6.17 -10.79
CA GLU A 56 9.44 -6.55 -11.73
C GLU A 56 10.77 -6.78 -11.00
N ALA A 57 11.16 -5.84 -10.15
CA ALA A 57 12.40 -5.94 -9.37
C ALA A 57 12.43 -7.16 -8.43
N LEU A 58 11.32 -7.48 -7.77
CA LEU A 58 11.20 -8.67 -6.92
C LEU A 58 11.28 -9.96 -7.74
N LYS A 59 10.65 -10.00 -8.92
CA LYS A 59 10.74 -11.14 -9.82
C LYS A 59 12.16 -11.37 -10.33
N GLU A 60 12.87 -10.30 -10.70
CA GLU A 60 14.27 -10.35 -11.13
C GLU A 60 15.20 -10.86 -10.02
N ARG A 61 14.90 -10.54 -8.75
CA ARG A 61 15.63 -11.05 -7.57
C ARG A 61 15.31 -12.51 -7.23
N GLY A 62 14.33 -13.13 -7.89
CA GLY A 62 13.91 -14.51 -7.64
C GLY A 62 12.88 -14.68 -6.53
N ASN A 63 12.31 -13.59 -5.99
CA ASN A 63 11.27 -13.70 -4.98
C ASN A 63 10.01 -14.39 -5.54
N THR A 64 9.30 -15.14 -4.69
CA THR A 64 7.93 -15.59 -4.96
C THR A 64 6.98 -14.42 -4.76
N VAL A 65 6.30 -13.98 -5.83
CA VAL A 65 5.44 -12.79 -5.79
C VAL A 65 4.03 -13.13 -6.26
N TYR A 66 3.04 -12.76 -5.45
CA TYR A 66 1.61 -12.92 -5.73
C TYR A 66 0.96 -11.54 -5.92
N TRP A 67 0.56 -11.24 -7.17
CA TRP A 67 -0.11 -9.99 -7.47
C TRP A 67 -1.26 -10.20 -8.46
N HIS A 68 -2.48 -10.00 -8.01
CA HIS A 68 -3.70 -10.24 -8.79
C HIS A 68 -3.87 -9.32 -10.02
N TRP A 69 -3.05 -8.27 -10.17
CA TRP A 69 -3.00 -7.46 -11.39
C TRP A 69 -2.13 -8.07 -12.51
N LYS A 70 -1.40 -9.13 -12.22
CA LYS A 70 -0.47 -9.81 -13.14
C LYS A 70 -0.92 -11.23 -13.49
N VAL A 71 -2.20 -11.54 -13.24
CA VAL A 71 -2.80 -12.84 -13.55
C VAL A 71 -4.11 -12.68 -14.30
N GLU A 72 -4.56 -13.71 -14.99
CA GLU A 72 -5.83 -13.74 -15.67
C GLU A 72 -7.02 -13.86 -14.70
N LYS A 73 -8.23 -13.47 -15.18
CA LYS A 73 -9.45 -13.41 -14.34
C LYS A 73 -9.72 -14.66 -13.50
N PRO A 74 -9.61 -15.90 -14.04
CA PRO A 74 -9.86 -17.10 -13.23
C PRO A 74 -8.92 -17.27 -12.03
N GLN A 75 -7.72 -16.70 -12.09
CA GLN A 75 -6.67 -16.85 -11.08
C GLN A 75 -6.68 -15.72 -10.03
N VAL A 76 -7.51 -14.69 -10.22
CA VAL A 76 -7.48 -13.47 -9.39
C VAL A 76 -7.76 -13.78 -7.92
N GLU A 77 -8.80 -14.57 -7.63
CA GLU A 77 -9.19 -14.85 -6.25
C GLU A 77 -8.18 -15.74 -5.53
N GLU A 78 -7.71 -16.78 -6.18
CA GLU A 78 -6.64 -17.64 -5.65
C GLU A 78 -5.37 -16.82 -5.37
N THR A 79 -5.02 -15.91 -6.28
CA THR A 79 -3.84 -15.04 -6.13
C THR A 79 -4.00 -14.06 -4.96
N ARG A 80 -5.20 -13.54 -4.72
CA ARG A 80 -5.49 -12.70 -3.54
C ARG A 80 -5.29 -13.46 -2.23
N ILE A 81 -5.77 -14.72 -2.18
CA ILE A 81 -5.58 -15.60 -1.01
C ILE A 81 -4.09 -15.89 -0.78
N LYS A 82 -3.36 -16.25 -1.83
CA LYS A 82 -1.90 -16.48 -1.75
C LYS A 82 -1.14 -15.22 -1.33
N ALA A 83 -1.58 -14.05 -1.79
CA ALA A 83 -0.96 -12.76 -1.41
C ALA A 83 -1.09 -12.47 0.09
N ILE A 84 -2.26 -12.76 0.69
CA ILE A 84 -2.47 -12.59 2.13
C ILE A 84 -1.68 -13.62 2.95
N ALA A 85 -1.41 -14.80 2.41
CA ALA A 85 -0.64 -15.86 3.05
C ALA A 85 0.89 -15.71 2.89
N ALA A 86 1.38 -14.73 2.12
CA ALA A 86 2.80 -14.48 1.93
C ALA A 86 3.47 -13.93 3.21
N ASP A 87 4.79 -14.05 3.32
CA ASP A 87 5.56 -13.53 4.45
C ASP A 87 5.46 -12.01 4.58
N VAL A 88 5.49 -11.30 3.45
CA VAL A 88 5.40 -9.85 3.37
C VAL A 88 4.19 -9.44 2.53
N TYR A 89 3.41 -8.49 3.04
CA TYR A 89 2.32 -7.88 2.27
C TYR A 89 2.66 -6.43 1.95
N LEU A 90 2.74 -6.15 0.65
CA LEU A 90 3.14 -4.85 0.14
C LEU A 90 1.93 -4.11 -0.41
N CYS A 91 1.67 -2.93 0.12
CA CYS A 91 0.53 -2.12 -0.29
C CYS A 91 0.78 -0.61 -0.08
N SER A 92 -0.27 0.17 -0.03
CA SER A 92 -0.25 1.59 0.28
C SER A 92 -1.46 1.96 1.13
N SER A 93 -1.43 3.12 1.77
CA SER A 93 -2.60 3.70 2.42
C SER A 93 -3.35 4.66 1.47
N ASN A 94 -4.66 4.86 1.69
CA ASN A 94 -5.41 5.87 0.97
C ASN A 94 -5.12 7.28 1.49
N ALA A 95 -4.94 7.46 2.79
CA ALA A 95 -4.49 8.71 3.40
C ALA A 95 -3.73 8.43 4.69
N ILE A 96 -2.86 9.35 5.09
CA ILE A 96 -2.21 9.41 6.41
C ILE A 96 -2.45 10.80 6.95
N THR A 97 -3.01 10.88 8.16
CA THR A 97 -3.20 12.15 8.85
C THR A 97 -1.89 12.63 9.50
N GLU A 98 -1.77 13.92 9.73
CA GLU A 98 -0.59 14.53 10.34
C GLU A 98 -0.26 13.91 11.73
N ASP A 99 -1.30 13.50 12.47
CA ASP A 99 -1.16 12.81 13.76
C ASP A 99 -0.90 11.28 13.63
N GLY A 100 -0.59 10.77 12.42
CA GLY A 100 -0.14 9.39 12.19
C GLY A 100 -1.25 8.34 12.14
N ARG A 101 -2.47 8.68 11.74
CA ARG A 101 -3.52 7.69 11.49
C ARG A 101 -3.53 7.26 10.03
N LEU A 102 -3.61 5.96 9.81
CA LEU A 102 -3.77 5.36 8.49
C LEU A 102 -5.27 5.21 8.18
N ILE A 103 -5.75 5.95 7.17
CA ILE A 103 -7.17 5.91 6.78
C ILE A 103 -7.27 5.16 5.45
N ASN A 104 -8.08 4.08 5.46
CA ASN A 104 -8.25 3.22 4.30
C ASN A 104 -9.72 2.88 4.07
N ILE A 105 -10.13 2.89 2.79
CA ILE A 105 -11.42 2.39 2.30
C ILE A 105 -11.12 1.39 1.18
N ASP A 106 -11.77 0.23 1.23
CA ASP A 106 -11.52 -0.85 0.28
C ASP A 106 -12.83 -1.31 -0.38
N GLY A 107 -12.82 -1.49 -1.70
CA GLY A 107 -13.98 -1.94 -2.46
C GLY A 107 -14.21 -3.45 -2.35
N THR A 108 -13.15 -4.26 -2.30
CA THR A 108 -13.22 -5.73 -2.24
C THR A 108 -12.93 -6.27 -0.85
N GLY A 109 -12.17 -5.52 -0.05
CA GLY A 109 -11.75 -5.92 1.30
C GLY A 109 -10.40 -6.67 1.36
N ASN A 110 -9.90 -7.16 0.23
CA ASN A 110 -8.68 -7.97 0.20
C ASN A 110 -7.43 -7.22 0.67
N ARG A 111 -7.31 -5.93 0.40
CA ARG A 111 -6.18 -5.12 0.87
C ARG A 111 -6.23 -4.94 2.39
N LEU A 112 -7.39 -4.58 2.93
CA LEU A 112 -7.58 -4.42 4.37
C LEU A 112 -7.39 -5.75 5.11
N ALA A 113 -7.87 -6.86 4.57
CA ALA A 113 -7.61 -8.18 5.14
C ALA A 113 -6.11 -8.45 5.29
N GLY A 114 -5.31 -8.21 4.23
CA GLY A 114 -3.86 -8.42 4.29
C GLY A 114 -3.10 -7.40 5.16
N ILE A 115 -3.66 -6.21 5.42
CA ILE A 115 -3.08 -5.26 6.37
C ILE A 115 -3.34 -5.70 7.82
N ILE A 116 -4.51 -6.28 8.10
CA ILE A 116 -4.96 -6.56 9.46
C ILE A 116 -4.54 -7.96 9.91
N TYR A 117 -4.56 -8.95 9.00
CA TYR A 117 -4.34 -10.34 9.35
C TYR A 117 -3.68 -11.14 8.21
N GLY A 118 -2.80 -12.07 8.57
CA GLY A 118 -2.16 -13.06 7.70
C GLY A 118 -0.66 -12.88 7.57
N PRO A 119 -0.16 -11.86 6.88
CA PRO A 119 1.27 -11.66 6.68
C PRO A 119 2.03 -11.37 7.99
N LYS A 120 3.27 -11.87 8.09
CA LYS A 120 4.15 -11.55 9.22
C LYS A 120 4.64 -10.10 9.21
N THR A 121 4.73 -9.52 8.04
CA THR A 121 5.19 -8.15 7.83
C THR A 121 4.31 -7.44 6.81
N VAL A 122 3.85 -6.24 7.14
CA VAL A 122 3.13 -5.37 6.21
C VAL A 122 3.98 -4.14 5.92
N ILE A 123 4.23 -3.87 4.64
CA ILE A 123 4.97 -2.68 4.19
C ILE A 123 4.01 -1.77 3.42
N LEU A 124 3.92 -0.51 3.86
CA LEU A 124 3.11 0.52 3.24
C LEU A 124 4.00 1.54 2.53
N ALA A 125 4.04 1.50 1.20
CA ALA A 125 4.69 2.56 0.42
C ALA A 125 3.68 3.70 0.18
N VAL A 126 3.96 4.89 0.70
CA VAL A 126 3.01 6.01 0.68
C VAL A 126 3.66 7.29 0.17
N GLY A 127 3.14 7.83 -0.93
CA GLY A 127 3.59 9.12 -1.45
C GLY A 127 3.05 10.30 -0.63
N LYS A 128 3.82 11.40 -0.55
CA LYS A 128 3.46 12.64 0.16
C LYS A 128 2.11 13.23 -0.24
N ASN A 129 1.64 12.94 -1.44
CA ASN A 129 0.33 13.37 -1.95
C ASN A 129 -0.87 12.75 -1.20
N LYS A 130 -0.61 11.81 -0.29
CA LYS A 130 -1.62 11.14 0.54
C LYS A 130 -1.65 11.65 1.98
N LEU A 131 -0.76 12.59 2.31
CA LEU A 131 -0.76 13.23 3.62
C LEU A 131 -1.89 14.27 3.70
N VAL A 132 -2.58 14.26 4.81
CA VAL A 132 -3.71 15.15 5.10
C VAL A 132 -3.63 15.59 6.55
N LYS A 133 -4.27 16.72 6.86
CA LYS A 133 -4.24 17.31 8.20
C LYS A 133 -4.93 16.41 9.24
N ASP A 134 -6.15 15.97 8.92
CA ASP A 134 -7.03 15.31 9.87
C ASP A 134 -7.92 14.25 9.19
N TYR A 135 -8.81 13.66 9.97
CA TYR A 135 -9.72 12.62 9.51
C TYR A 135 -10.71 13.10 8.45
N ASP A 136 -11.26 14.30 8.61
CA ASP A 136 -12.26 14.83 7.68
C ASP A 136 -11.65 15.10 6.30
N GLU A 137 -10.43 15.67 6.29
CA GLU A 137 -9.67 15.85 5.06
C GLU A 137 -9.29 14.49 4.44
N ALA A 138 -8.97 13.48 5.26
CA ALA A 138 -8.70 12.12 4.78
C ALA A 138 -9.90 11.54 4.04
N ILE A 139 -11.09 11.61 4.62
CA ILE A 139 -12.32 11.12 4.00
C ILE A 139 -12.63 11.89 2.71
N ALA A 140 -12.51 13.22 2.73
CA ALA A 140 -12.72 14.06 1.54
C ALA A 140 -11.75 13.68 0.41
N ARG A 141 -10.45 13.55 0.74
CA ARG A 141 -9.42 13.09 -0.21
C ARG A 141 -9.74 11.71 -0.78
N ILE A 142 -10.08 10.74 0.08
CA ILE A 142 -10.33 9.36 -0.35
C ILE A 142 -11.51 9.31 -1.32
N LYS A 143 -12.60 10.01 -1.03
CA LYS A 143 -13.76 10.09 -1.93
C LYS A 143 -13.38 10.70 -3.28
N ARG A 144 -12.65 11.81 -3.29
CA ARG A 144 -12.25 12.54 -4.49
C ARG A 144 -11.21 11.78 -5.33
N ASP A 145 -10.11 11.34 -4.69
CA ASP A 145 -8.88 10.92 -5.38
C ASP A 145 -8.69 9.40 -5.44
N ALA A 146 -9.41 8.62 -4.63
CA ALA A 146 -9.27 7.18 -4.59
C ALA A 146 -10.56 6.42 -4.96
N CYS A 147 -11.65 6.60 -4.22
CA CYS A 147 -12.86 5.80 -4.40
C CYS A 147 -13.48 6.01 -5.79
N GLY A 148 -13.77 7.24 -6.16
CA GLY A 148 -14.38 7.56 -7.46
C GLY A 148 -13.55 7.11 -8.66
N PRO A 149 -12.27 7.47 -8.77
CA PRO A 149 -11.40 7.00 -9.84
C PRO A 149 -11.24 5.47 -9.90
N ASN A 150 -11.12 4.80 -8.75
CA ASN A 150 -11.00 3.36 -8.69
C ASN A 150 -12.29 2.64 -9.09
N ALA A 151 -13.45 3.10 -8.62
CA ALA A 151 -14.74 2.55 -8.98
C ALA A 151 -14.98 2.65 -10.50
N ARG A 152 -14.73 3.81 -11.10
CA ARG A 152 -14.83 4.01 -12.57
C ARG A 152 -13.92 3.06 -13.34
N ARG A 153 -12.65 2.93 -12.94
CA ARG A 153 -11.69 2.04 -13.60
C ARG A 153 -12.11 0.56 -13.53
N GLN A 154 -12.79 0.16 -12.48
CA GLN A 154 -13.23 -1.23 -12.27
C GLN A 154 -14.69 -1.47 -12.72
N GLY A 155 -15.38 -0.46 -13.22
CA GLY A 155 -16.77 -0.57 -13.64
C GLY A 155 -17.77 -0.75 -12.48
N PHE A 156 -17.38 -0.42 -11.25
CA PHE A 156 -18.26 -0.47 -10.10
C PHE A 156 -19.18 0.74 -10.03
N LYS A 157 -20.46 0.50 -9.71
CA LYS A 157 -21.47 1.53 -9.44
C LYS A 157 -21.50 1.88 -7.95
N THR A 158 -20.37 2.16 -7.36
CA THR A 158 -20.29 2.60 -5.96
C THR A 158 -20.14 4.11 -5.87
N PRO A 159 -20.70 4.74 -4.81
CA PRO A 159 -20.60 6.18 -4.61
C PRO A 159 -19.18 6.65 -4.39
#